data_92e05cdabc9bbb046e356073f7409ef4
#
_entry.id   92e05cdabc9bbb046e356073f7409ef4
#
_cell.length_a   1.000
_cell.length_b   1.000
_cell.length_c   1.000
_cell.angle_alpha   90.00
_cell.angle_beta   90.00
_cell.angle_gamma   90.00
#
_symmetry.space_group_name_H-M   'P 1'
#
loop_
_entity.id
_entity.type
_entity.pdbx_description
1 polymer ?
#
loop_
_entity_poly.entity_id
_entity_poly.type
_entity_poly.pdbx_seq_one_letter_code
_entity_poly.pdbx_strand_id
1 'polypeptide(L)'
;MNVTEIRVVDCVPFENYPFKIQDNSDMEMLIDSIKESGVLIPIVVRPKGKEYEILSGHRRIYACKMAGIDKVPAIIRELSREEAVIFMVDSNLHREGLLPSEKGFAYKMKLEAMKHQGRTSAQVGQKLTSVQA
;
A
#
# COMPACT_ATOMS: atom_id res chain seq x y z
N MET A 1 3.83 2.01 17.01
CA MET A 1 2.71 2.01 16.06
C MET A 1 1.69 1.00 16.49
N ASN A 2 0.43 1.40 16.44
CA ASN A 2 -0.65 0.52 16.86
C ASN A 2 -1.12 -0.34 15.70
N VAL A 3 -1.18 -1.62 15.95
CA VAL A 3 -1.76 -2.58 15.00
C VAL A 3 -3.21 -2.77 15.40
N THR A 4 -4.10 -2.61 14.42
CA THR A 4 -5.54 -2.75 14.61
C THR A 4 -6.05 -3.83 13.65
N GLU A 5 -6.99 -4.62 14.13
CA GLU A 5 -7.61 -5.62 13.27
C GLU A 5 -8.74 -4.97 12.47
N ILE A 6 -8.73 -5.11 11.15
CA ILE A 6 -9.78 -4.56 10.28
C ILE A 6 -10.35 -5.68 9.41
N ARG A 7 -11.53 -5.44 8.85
CA ARG A 7 -12.17 -6.44 8.00
C ARG A 7 -11.59 -6.40 6.60
N VAL A 8 -11.33 -7.56 6.05
CA VAL A 8 -10.81 -7.69 4.68
C VAL A 8 -11.75 -7.05 3.66
N VAL A 9 -13.06 -7.17 3.87
CA VAL A 9 -14.05 -6.60 2.95
C VAL A 9 -14.02 -5.08 2.89
N ASP A 10 -13.48 -4.43 3.91
CA ASP A 10 -13.36 -2.97 3.94
C ASP A 10 -12.07 -2.46 3.29
N CYS A 11 -11.18 -3.36 2.89
CA CYS A 11 -9.92 -3.01 2.25
C CYS A 11 -10.11 -2.94 0.74
N VAL A 12 -9.78 -1.79 0.15
CA VAL A 12 -9.88 -1.58 -1.29
C VAL A 12 -8.50 -1.32 -1.88
N PRO A 13 -8.27 -1.70 -3.14
CA PRO A 13 -6.98 -1.43 -3.79
C PRO A 13 -6.70 0.06 -3.87
N PHE A 14 -5.41 0.41 -3.89
CA PHE A 14 -5.01 1.78 -4.14
C PHE A 14 -5.48 2.21 -5.53
N GLU A 15 -5.99 3.43 -5.63
CA GLU A 15 -6.47 3.97 -6.90
C GLU A 15 -5.33 3.99 -7.92
N ASN A 16 -5.57 3.38 -9.09
CA ASN A 16 -4.58 3.24 -10.15
C ASN A 16 -3.34 2.44 -9.72
N TYR A 17 -3.54 1.44 -8.85
CA TYR A 17 -2.46 0.57 -8.40
C TYR A 17 -1.70 0.01 -9.62
N PRO A 18 -0.38 0.27 -9.73
CA PRO A 18 0.33 -0.03 -10.98
C PRO A 18 0.84 -1.45 -11.11
N PHE A 19 0.71 -2.25 -10.05
CA PHE A 19 1.29 -3.59 -10.02
C PHE A 19 0.21 -4.66 -10.15
N LYS A 20 0.45 -5.64 -11.03
CA LYS A 20 -0.49 -6.75 -11.16
C LYS A 20 -0.33 -7.73 -10.01
N ILE A 21 -1.46 -8.21 -9.52
CA ILE A 21 -1.48 -9.33 -8.59
C ILE A 21 -1.53 -10.60 -9.44
N GLN A 22 -0.45 -11.37 -9.37
CA GLN A 22 -0.33 -12.60 -10.15
C GLN A 22 -0.77 -13.79 -9.31
N ASP A 23 -1.61 -14.63 -9.90
CA ASP A 23 -2.05 -15.87 -9.31
C ASP A 23 -1.13 -16.99 -9.79
N ASN A 24 0.01 -17.11 -9.14
CA ASN A 24 1.07 -18.06 -9.49
C ASN A 24 1.45 -18.91 -8.27
N SER A 25 2.52 -19.69 -8.40
CA SER A 25 2.97 -20.58 -7.32
C SER A 25 3.34 -19.79 -6.06
N ASP A 26 3.94 -18.61 -6.20
CA ASP A 26 4.26 -17.76 -5.04
C ASP A 26 3.00 -17.33 -4.32
N MET A 27 1.94 -17.01 -5.06
CA MET A 27 0.66 -16.65 -4.47
C MET A 27 0.04 -17.87 -3.77
N GLU A 28 0.12 -19.04 -4.37
CA GLU A 28 -0.39 -20.28 -3.73
C GLU A 28 0.31 -20.53 -2.40
N MET A 29 1.63 -20.34 -2.36
CA MET A 29 2.41 -20.50 -1.13
C MET A 29 1.97 -19.48 -0.08
N LEU A 30 1.70 -18.26 -0.49
CA LEU A 30 1.23 -17.21 0.41
C LEU A 30 -0.16 -17.55 0.97
N ILE A 31 -1.06 -18.01 0.12
CA ILE A 31 -2.39 -18.43 0.54
C ILE A 31 -2.29 -19.56 1.58
N ASP A 32 -1.47 -20.56 1.31
CA ASP A 32 -1.30 -21.70 2.22
C ASP A 32 -0.70 -21.25 3.55
N SER A 33 0.28 -20.37 3.51
CA SER A 33 0.88 -19.79 4.71
C SER A 33 -0.15 -19.04 5.56
N ILE A 34 -1.01 -18.26 4.91
CA ILE A 34 -2.05 -17.51 5.61
C ILE A 34 -3.11 -18.44 6.19
N LYS A 35 -3.47 -19.49 5.49
CA LYS A 35 -4.39 -20.51 6.03
C LYS A 35 -3.83 -21.16 7.29
N GLU A 36 -2.53 -21.40 7.30
CA GLU A 36 -1.89 -22.11 8.40
C GLU A 36 -1.60 -21.18 9.59
N SER A 37 -1.09 -19.99 9.34
CA SER A 37 -0.54 -19.13 10.40
C SER A 37 -1.20 -17.76 10.50
N GLY A 38 -2.14 -17.45 9.62
CA GLY A 38 -2.70 -16.10 9.52
C GLY A 38 -1.71 -15.10 8.92
N VAL A 39 -2.07 -13.84 8.96
CA VAL A 39 -1.21 -12.76 8.48
C VAL A 39 -0.30 -12.32 9.63
N LEU A 40 0.99 -12.56 9.49
CA LEU A 40 1.97 -12.27 10.53
C LEU A 40 2.49 -10.83 10.47
N ILE A 41 2.56 -10.26 9.27
CA ILE A 41 3.03 -8.90 9.08
C ILE A 41 1.82 -8.02 8.75
N PRO A 42 1.59 -6.95 9.52
CA PRO A 42 0.44 -6.08 9.27
C PRO A 42 0.51 -5.43 7.89
N ILE A 43 -0.65 -5.24 7.28
CA ILE A 43 -0.75 -4.40 6.09
C ILE A 43 -0.77 -2.94 6.52
N VAL A 44 -0.55 -2.03 5.58
CA VAL A 44 -0.64 -0.60 5.83
C VAL A 44 -1.74 -0.03 4.96
N VAL A 45 -2.63 0.72 5.58
CA VAL A 45 -3.80 1.29 4.90
C VAL A 45 -3.97 2.75 5.31
N ARG A 46 -4.79 3.48 4.55
CA ARG A 46 -5.26 4.80 4.97
C ARG A 46 -6.79 4.84 4.91
N PRO A 47 -7.43 5.65 5.75
CA PRO A 47 -8.88 5.79 5.67
C PRO A 47 -9.29 6.43 4.34
N LYS A 48 -10.37 5.90 3.76
CA LYS A 48 -10.96 6.45 2.54
C LYS A 48 -12.48 6.29 2.66
N GLY A 49 -13.14 7.31 3.21
CA GLY A 49 -14.55 7.22 3.53
C GLY A 49 -14.78 6.15 4.58
N LYS A 50 -15.64 5.20 4.29
CA LYS A 50 -15.93 4.08 5.18
C LYS A 50 -15.02 2.89 4.97
N GLU A 51 -14.13 2.98 3.98
CA GLU A 51 -13.24 1.90 3.61
C GLU A 51 -11.80 2.26 3.93
N TYR A 52 -10.91 1.31 3.73
CA TYR A 52 -9.48 1.49 3.89
C TYR A 52 -8.79 1.26 2.55
N GLU A 53 -8.05 2.25 2.09
CA GLU A 53 -7.26 2.11 0.87
C GLU A 53 -5.93 1.46 1.22
N ILE A 54 -5.59 0.37 0.51
CA ILE A 54 -4.38 -0.40 0.77
C ILE A 54 -3.18 0.36 0.24
N LEU A 55 -2.17 0.57 1.09
CA LEU A 55 -0.89 1.15 0.70
C LEU A 55 0.17 0.06 0.53
N SER A 56 0.19 -0.90 1.45
CA SER A 56 1.10 -2.03 1.41
C SER A 56 0.34 -3.27 1.85
N GLY A 57 0.39 -4.33 1.06
CA GLY A 57 -0.27 -5.58 1.38
C GLY A 57 -1.36 -6.00 0.41
N HIS A 58 -1.38 -5.48 -0.81
CA HIS A 58 -2.36 -5.89 -1.83
C HIS A 58 -2.36 -7.41 -2.04
N ARG A 59 -1.17 -8.02 -2.11
CA ARG A 59 -1.05 -9.46 -2.28
C ARG A 59 -1.58 -10.21 -1.06
N ARG A 60 -1.32 -9.70 0.14
CA ARG A 60 -1.81 -10.31 1.39
C ARG A 60 -3.33 -10.24 1.46
N ILE A 61 -3.93 -9.14 1.06
CA ILE A 61 -5.40 -9.02 1.03
C ILE A 61 -5.99 -10.00 0.02
N TYR A 62 -5.41 -10.10 -1.17
CA TYR A 62 -5.86 -11.08 -2.15
C TYR A 62 -5.79 -12.50 -1.57
N ALA A 63 -4.66 -12.84 -0.95
CA ALA A 63 -4.46 -14.16 -0.34
C ALA A 63 -5.44 -14.42 0.80
N CYS A 64 -5.76 -13.40 1.60
CA CYS A 64 -6.77 -13.52 2.65
C CYS A 64 -8.14 -13.87 2.09
N LYS A 65 -8.53 -13.22 1.00
CA LYS A 65 -9.80 -13.51 0.34
C LYS A 65 -9.87 -14.96 -0.14
N MET A 66 -8.77 -15.43 -0.73
CA MET A 66 -8.68 -16.80 -1.21
C MET A 66 -8.63 -17.80 -0.06
N ALA A 67 -8.06 -17.41 1.06
CA ALA A 67 -7.95 -18.27 2.25
C ALA A 67 -9.22 -18.25 3.12
N GLY A 68 -10.19 -17.41 2.81
CA GLY A 68 -11.39 -17.27 3.62
C GLY A 68 -11.18 -16.56 4.94
N ILE A 69 -10.18 -15.69 5.00
CA ILE A 69 -9.86 -14.91 6.21
C ILE A 69 -10.66 -13.62 6.19
N ASP A 70 -11.38 -13.34 7.28
CA ASP A 70 -12.27 -12.18 7.37
C ASP A 70 -11.61 -10.92 7.90
N LYS A 71 -10.60 -11.07 8.73
CA LYS A 71 -9.94 -9.96 9.40
C LYS A 71 -8.44 -10.03 9.22
N VAL A 72 -7.80 -8.85 9.20
CA VAL A 72 -6.36 -8.75 8.96
C VAL A 72 -5.78 -7.68 9.88
N PRO A 73 -4.57 -7.91 10.43
CA PRO A 73 -3.90 -6.87 11.20
C PRO A 73 -3.43 -5.76 10.27
N ALA A 74 -3.63 -4.52 10.67
CA ALA A 74 -3.34 -3.36 9.85
C ALA A 74 -2.78 -2.22 10.69
N ILE A 75 -1.92 -1.44 10.07
CA ILE A 75 -1.48 -0.15 10.58
C ILE A 75 -2.21 0.91 9.76
N ILE A 76 -2.98 1.75 10.43
CA ILE A 76 -3.75 2.81 9.78
C ILE A 76 -2.92 4.08 9.83
N ARG A 77 -2.63 4.65 8.66
CA ARG A 77 -1.88 5.88 8.54
C ARG A 77 -2.73 6.94 7.85
N GLU A 78 -2.79 8.10 8.48
CA GLU A 78 -3.49 9.23 7.89
C GLU A 78 -2.51 10.03 7.03
N LEU A 79 -2.53 9.74 5.75
CA LEU A 79 -1.65 10.36 4.76
C LEU A 79 -2.49 11.10 3.72
N SER A 80 -1.96 12.19 3.20
CA SER A 80 -2.53 12.84 2.03
C SER A 80 -2.44 11.88 0.84
N ARG A 81 -3.15 12.19 -0.25
CA ARG A 81 -3.08 11.35 -1.44
C ARG A 81 -1.66 11.27 -1.98
N GLU A 82 -0.94 12.39 -1.99
CA GLU A 82 0.44 12.45 -2.49
C GLU A 82 1.39 11.64 -1.62
N GLU A 83 1.28 11.79 -0.31
CA GLU A 83 2.07 11.00 0.63
C GLU A 83 1.77 9.50 0.49
N ALA A 84 0.50 9.17 0.29
CA ALA A 84 0.08 7.79 0.12
C ALA A 84 0.62 7.18 -1.17
N VAL A 85 0.62 7.92 -2.28
CA VAL A 85 1.22 7.46 -3.55
C VAL A 85 2.69 7.13 -3.34
N ILE A 86 3.43 8.04 -2.73
CA ILE A 86 4.88 7.87 -2.50
C ILE A 86 5.11 6.63 -1.63
N PHE A 87 4.36 6.51 -0.54
CA PHE A 87 4.47 5.37 0.35
C PHE A 87 4.17 4.05 -0.37
N MET A 88 3.07 4.02 -1.13
CA MET A 88 2.67 2.82 -1.86
C MET A 88 3.72 2.40 -2.86
N VAL A 89 4.23 3.33 -3.65
CA VAL A 89 5.25 3.02 -4.65
C VAL A 89 6.52 2.51 -3.97
N ASP A 90 7.03 3.24 -2.98
CA ASP A 90 8.27 2.87 -2.31
C ASP A 90 8.18 1.50 -1.64
N SER A 91 7.04 1.18 -1.06
CA SER A 91 6.87 -0.10 -0.36
C SER A 91 6.74 -1.29 -1.32
N ASN A 92 6.48 -1.06 -2.60
CA ASN A 92 6.30 -2.13 -3.58
C ASN A 92 7.46 -2.28 -4.59
N LEU A 93 8.30 -1.27 -4.75
CA LEU A 93 9.36 -1.30 -5.76
C LEU A 93 10.45 -2.35 -5.53
N HIS A 94 10.55 -2.87 -4.30
CA HIS A 94 11.55 -3.89 -3.96
C HIS A 94 11.12 -5.30 -4.33
N ARG A 95 9.89 -5.48 -4.78
CA ARG A 95 9.41 -6.81 -5.13
C ARG A 95 10.11 -7.34 -6.36
N GLU A 96 10.46 -8.62 -6.32
CA GLU A 96 10.96 -9.33 -7.49
C GLU A 96 9.81 -9.59 -8.47
N GLY A 97 10.17 -9.73 -9.74
CA GLY A 97 9.21 -10.09 -10.78
C GLY A 97 8.37 -8.94 -11.31
N LEU A 98 8.68 -7.70 -10.96
CA LEU A 98 7.98 -6.56 -11.53
C LEU A 98 8.41 -6.35 -12.98
N LEU A 99 7.42 -6.09 -13.84
CA LEU A 99 7.68 -5.77 -15.24
C LEU A 99 8.25 -4.36 -15.37
N PRO A 100 9.10 -4.10 -16.37
CA PRO A 100 9.59 -2.74 -16.62
C PRO A 100 8.47 -1.71 -16.77
N SER A 101 7.37 -2.09 -17.43
CA SER A 101 6.20 -1.22 -17.60
C SER A 101 5.55 -0.87 -16.27
N GLU A 102 5.48 -1.84 -15.35
CA GLU A 102 4.95 -1.60 -14.01
C GLU A 102 5.83 -0.62 -13.24
N LYS A 103 7.14 -0.83 -13.29
CA LYS A 103 8.09 0.08 -12.64
C LYS A 103 8.02 1.48 -13.22
N GLY A 104 7.94 1.59 -14.56
CA GLY A 104 7.85 2.89 -15.23
C GLY A 104 6.60 3.65 -14.82
N PHE A 105 5.46 2.97 -14.79
CA PHE A 105 4.20 3.59 -14.38
C PHE A 105 4.26 4.04 -12.92
N ALA A 106 4.81 3.21 -12.04
CA ALA A 106 4.96 3.52 -10.63
C ALA A 106 5.87 4.73 -10.40
N TYR A 107 7.00 4.80 -11.10
CA TYR A 107 7.89 5.95 -11.01
C TYR A 107 7.21 7.23 -11.48
N LYS A 108 6.42 7.13 -12.55
CA LYS A 108 5.66 8.27 -13.04
C LYS A 108 4.67 8.78 -11.99
N MET A 109 3.93 7.88 -11.37
CA MET A 109 3.00 8.22 -10.29
C MET A 109 3.73 8.92 -9.15
N LYS A 110 4.88 8.38 -8.75
CA LYS A 110 5.68 8.95 -7.67
C LYS A 110 6.18 10.35 -8.02
N LEU A 111 6.70 10.52 -9.23
CA LEU A 111 7.18 11.83 -9.66
C LEU A 111 6.08 12.88 -9.69
N GLU A 112 4.91 12.52 -10.19
CA GLU A 112 3.77 13.43 -10.21
C GLU A 112 3.32 13.81 -8.79
N ALA A 113 3.30 12.83 -7.88
CA ALA A 113 2.96 13.09 -6.48
C ALA A 113 4.00 14.00 -5.83
N MET A 114 5.28 13.78 -6.10
CA MET A 114 6.35 14.63 -5.56
C MET A 114 6.27 16.05 -6.10
N LYS A 115 5.97 16.22 -7.38
CA LYS A 115 5.80 17.55 -7.98
C LYS A 115 4.63 18.28 -7.35
N HIS A 116 3.51 17.61 -7.18
CA HIS A 116 2.33 18.21 -6.56
C HIS A 116 2.60 18.57 -5.10
N GLN A 117 3.26 17.70 -4.37
CA GLN A 117 3.66 17.91 -2.99
C GLN A 117 4.67 19.05 -2.91
N GLY A 118 5.63 19.11 -3.85
CA GLY A 118 6.60 20.19 -3.93
C GLY A 118 5.96 21.55 -4.15
N ARG A 119 4.95 21.63 -5.01
CA ARG A 119 4.21 22.87 -5.23
C ARG A 119 3.45 23.29 -3.98
N THR A 120 2.84 22.34 -3.28
CA THR A 120 2.19 22.61 -2.01
C THR A 120 3.19 23.04 -0.97
N SER A 121 4.34 22.37 -0.92
CA SER A 121 5.43 22.66 0.01
C SER A 121 6.04 24.05 -0.25
N ALA A 122 6.08 24.51 -1.50
CA ALA A 122 6.60 25.83 -1.83
C ALA A 122 5.81 26.96 -1.17
N GLN A 123 4.54 26.73 -0.88
CA GLN A 123 3.69 27.69 -0.18
C GLN A 123 3.90 27.68 1.33
N VAL A 124 4.36 26.56 1.88
CA VAL A 124 4.61 26.37 3.32
C VAL A 124 6.00 25.79 3.57
N GLY A 125 6.83 25.86 2.55
CA GLY A 125 8.04 25.05 2.46
C GLY A 125 9.06 25.28 3.56
N GLN A 126 9.20 26.48 4.03
CA GLN A 126 10.16 26.79 5.08
C GLN A 126 9.86 26.01 6.34
N LYS A 127 8.58 25.84 6.65
CA LYS A 127 8.17 25.06 7.81
C LYS A 127 8.56 23.61 7.69
N LEU A 128 8.34 23.01 6.52
CA LEU A 128 8.69 21.61 6.28
C LEU A 128 10.20 21.40 6.33
N THR A 129 10.95 22.30 5.72
CA THR A 129 12.41 22.26 5.74
C THR A 129 12.94 22.31 7.16
N SER A 130 12.37 23.18 7.97
CA SER A 130 12.76 23.31 9.37
C SER A 130 12.52 22.05 10.17
N VAL A 131 11.40 21.39 9.91
CA VAL A 131 11.05 20.15 10.62
C VAL A 131 12.00 19.03 10.26
N GLN A 132 12.45 18.97 9.02
CA GLN A 132 13.35 17.93 8.57
C GLN A 132 14.81 18.18 8.93
N ALA A 133 15.14 19.39 9.18
CA ALA A 133 16.49 19.74 9.61
C ALA A 133 16.70 19.37 11.05
#